data_6a1af44982cf8b70817616a85646b67d
#
_entry.id   6a1af44982cf8b70817616a85646b67d
#
_cell.length_a   1.000
_cell.length_b   1.000
_cell.length_c   1.000
_cell.angle_alpha   90.00
_cell.angle_beta   90.00
_cell.angle_gamma   90.00
#
_symmetry.space_group_name_H-M   'P 1'
#
loop_
_entity.id
_entity.type
_entity.pdbx_description
1 polymer ?
#
loop_
_entity_poly.entity_id
_entity_poly.type
_entity_poly.pdbx_seq_one_letter_code
_entity_poly.pdbx_strand_id
1 'polypeptide(L)'
;CGALTRYLGECGANVLALEGSLRRSKIARARTRDLSNVTVLAEAFLEFRSEQKFDVITLIGVLEYAGLYLASDKPAEMMLAKAASFLKPGGVVIIAIENQLGLKYFAGAPEDHVLVPMYGLEGRYQKNQPKTYGRQILSTILTSSGLTNMSFLVPFPDYKLPTSIITENGLAKQGFDSAAFAWQSTWLNLY
;
A
#
# COMPACT_ATOMS: atom_id res chain seq x y z
N CYS A 1 9.98 4.09 9.80
CA CYS A 1 9.08 5.14 10.28
C CYS A 1 9.48 6.49 9.69
N GLY A 2 8.60 7.16 8.97
CA GLY A 2 8.76 8.53 8.48
C GLY A 2 9.72 8.74 7.30
N ALA A 3 10.22 7.70 6.62
CA ALA A 3 11.11 7.89 5.47
C ALA A 3 10.35 8.50 4.28
N LEU A 4 9.20 7.94 3.92
CA LEU A 4 8.34 8.47 2.86
C LEU A 4 7.80 9.86 3.24
N THR A 5 7.43 10.06 4.51
CA THR A 5 6.99 11.35 5.05
C THR A 5 8.06 12.43 4.84
N ARG A 6 9.33 12.09 5.15
CA ARG A 6 10.46 12.98 4.93
C ARG A 6 10.64 13.28 3.44
N TYR A 7 10.66 12.25 2.60
CA TYR A 7 10.82 12.40 1.15
C TYR A 7 9.76 13.34 0.55
N LEU A 8 8.49 13.14 0.91
CA LEU A 8 7.40 14.00 0.45
C LEU A 8 7.57 15.45 0.92
N GLY A 9 7.99 15.65 2.17
CA GLY A 9 8.28 16.98 2.69
C GLY A 9 9.45 17.67 1.97
N GLU A 10 10.52 16.95 1.68
CA GLU A 10 11.66 17.45 0.89
C GLU A 10 11.29 17.78 -0.56
N CYS A 11 10.30 17.08 -1.13
CA CYS A 11 9.71 17.42 -2.43
C CYS A 11 8.78 18.65 -2.38
N GLY A 12 8.62 19.30 -1.23
CA GLY A 12 7.81 20.52 -1.08
C GLY A 12 6.32 20.28 -0.81
N ALA A 13 5.88 19.05 -0.61
CA ALA A 13 4.51 18.78 -0.24
C ALA A 13 4.20 19.21 1.19
N ASN A 14 2.99 19.74 1.44
CA ASN A 14 2.46 19.91 2.79
C ASN A 14 1.95 18.54 3.28
N VAL A 15 2.64 17.93 4.23
CA VAL A 15 2.39 16.56 4.65
C VAL A 15 1.75 16.50 6.03
N LEU A 16 0.61 15.82 6.12
CA LEU A 16 0.03 15.36 7.37
C LEU A 16 0.21 13.85 7.45
N ALA A 17 1.10 13.39 8.34
CA ALA A 17 1.38 11.97 8.55
C ALA A 17 0.65 11.46 9.80
N LEU A 18 -0.17 10.43 9.63
CA LEU A 18 -0.83 9.73 10.74
C LEU A 18 -0.06 8.45 11.06
N GLU A 19 0.22 8.24 12.33
CA GLU A 19 0.89 7.04 12.83
C GLU A 19 0.23 6.61 14.14
N GLY A 20 -0.41 5.44 14.14
CA GLY A 20 -1.15 4.91 15.30
C GLY A 20 -0.26 4.54 16.50
N SER A 21 1.03 4.34 16.29
CA SER A 21 1.98 4.02 17.35
C SER A 21 2.72 5.28 17.82
N LEU A 22 2.54 5.65 19.10
CA LEU A 22 3.24 6.79 19.71
C LEU A 22 4.78 6.65 19.58
N ARG A 23 5.32 5.44 19.70
CA ARG A 23 6.77 5.19 19.53
C ARG A 23 7.22 5.48 18.10
N ARG A 24 6.47 5.02 17.11
CA ARG A 24 6.82 5.24 15.69
C ARG A 24 6.60 6.69 15.27
N SER A 25 5.56 7.35 15.80
CA SER A 25 5.31 8.77 15.52
C SER A 25 6.44 9.66 16.02
N LYS A 26 7.00 9.39 17.22
CA LYS A 26 8.18 10.09 17.74
C LYS A 26 9.38 9.94 16.80
N ILE A 27 9.62 8.75 16.26
CA ILE A 27 10.71 8.51 15.28
C ILE A 27 10.44 9.29 13.99
N ALA A 28 9.22 9.24 13.47
CA ALA A 28 8.85 9.99 12.27
C ALA A 28 9.01 11.50 12.48
N ARG A 29 8.55 12.03 13.63
CA ARG A 29 8.71 13.45 13.98
C ARG A 29 10.17 13.86 14.13
N ALA A 30 11.00 13.03 14.78
CA ALA A 30 12.43 13.29 14.90
C ALA A 30 13.13 13.34 13.53
N ARG A 31 12.73 12.45 12.61
CA ARG A 31 13.25 12.39 11.23
C ARG A 31 12.87 13.61 10.38
N THR A 32 11.75 14.26 10.69
CA THR A 32 11.21 15.39 9.90
C THR A 32 11.24 16.71 10.67
N ARG A 33 12.01 16.80 11.78
CA ARG A 33 12.01 17.95 12.69
C ARG A 33 12.43 19.27 12.04
N ASP A 34 13.23 19.19 11.00
CA ASP A 34 13.77 20.29 10.20
C ASP A 34 12.82 20.75 9.08
N LEU A 35 11.73 20.03 8.84
CA LEU A 35 10.75 20.33 7.79
C LEU A 35 9.51 21.00 8.39
N SER A 36 9.33 22.29 8.11
CA SER A 36 8.18 23.08 8.60
C SER A 36 6.85 22.73 7.92
N ASN A 37 6.91 22.12 6.74
CA ASN A 37 5.77 21.67 5.93
C ASN A 37 5.32 20.24 6.29
N VAL A 38 5.86 19.63 7.35
CA VAL A 38 5.51 18.27 7.79
C VAL A 38 4.95 18.29 9.20
N THR A 39 3.73 17.80 9.34
CA THR A 39 3.08 17.52 10.63
C THR A 39 2.94 16.02 10.83
N VAL A 40 3.33 15.51 11.99
CA VAL A 40 3.16 14.11 12.38
C VAL A 40 2.20 14.04 13.56
N LEU A 41 1.10 13.33 13.41
CA LEU A 41 0.12 13.06 14.45
C LEU A 41 0.23 11.61 14.93
N ALA A 42 0.25 11.45 16.26
CA ALA A 42 0.16 10.12 16.90
C ALA A 42 -1.32 9.74 17.05
N GLU A 43 -1.94 9.31 15.99
CA GLU A 43 -3.37 9.01 15.96
C GLU A 43 -3.66 7.84 15.00
N ALA A 44 -4.58 6.97 15.40
CA ALA A 44 -5.05 5.90 14.54
C ALA A 44 -5.89 6.46 13.40
N PHE A 45 -5.64 6.00 12.17
CA PHE A 45 -6.35 6.49 10.97
C PHE A 45 -7.88 6.39 11.12
N LEU A 46 -8.37 5.34 11.75
CA LEU A 46 -9.81 5.12 11.92
C LEU A 46 -10.47 6.09 12.91
N GLU A 47 -9.69 6.60 13.86
CA GLU A 47 -10.16 7.60 14.84
C GLU A 47 -10.03 9.02 14.30
N PHE A 48 -9.11 9.25 13.37
CA PHE A 48 -8.86 10.57 12.79
C PHE A 48 -10.14 11.20 12.23
N ARG A 49 -10.33 12.47 12.57
CA ARG A 49 -11.42 13.33 12.08
C ARG A 49 -10.84 14.66 11.63
N SER A 50 -11.26 15.13 10.48
CA SER A 50 -10.83 16.42 9.92
C SER A 50 -11.84 16.88 8.88
N GLU A 51 -12.05 18.18 8.81
CA GLU A 51 -12.73 18.84 7.69
C GLU A 51 -11.78 19.10 6.52
N GLN A 52 -10.47 19.06 6.79
CA GLN A 52 -9.43 19.25 5.76
C GLN A 52 -9.52 18.13 4.72
N LYS A 53 -9.40 18.54 3.44
CA LYS A 53 -9.33 17.65 2.29
C LYS A 53 -7.94 17.69 1.69
N PHE A 54 -7.54 16.57 1.09
CA PHE A 54 -6.20 16.35 0.58
C PHE A 54 -6.21 16.11 -0.93
N ASP A 55 -5.16 16.56 -1.60
CA ASP A 55 -4.95 16.30 -3.02
C ASP A 55 -4.51 14.85 -3.24
N VAL A 56 -3.71 14.32 -2.31
CA VAL A 56 -3.18 12.95 -2.36
C VAL A 56 -3.26 12.32 -0.98
N ILE A 57 -3.70 11.07 -0.93
CA ILE A 57 -3.65 10.21 0.26
C ILE A 57 -2.82 8.98 -0.06
N THR A 58 -1.88 8.63 0.81
CA THR A 58 -1.01 7.45 0.61
C THR A 58 -1.30 6.37 1.66
N LEU A 59 -1.52 5.14 1.19
CA LEU A 59 -1.66 3.94 2.01
C LEU A 59 -0.57 2.94 1.59
N ILE A 60 0.62 3.11 2.13
CA ILE A 60 1.81 2.32 1.77
C ILE A 60 2.07 1.28 2.85
N GLY A 61 1.80 0.00 2.57
CA GLY A 61 1.92 -1.06 3.56
C GLY A 61 0.92 -0.86 4.72
N VAL A 62 -0.32 -0.53 4.42
CA VAL A 62 -1.36 -0.18 5.42
C VAL A 62 -2.66 -0.93 5.18
N LEU A 63 -3.11 -1.05 3.92
CA LEU A 63 -4.42 -1.61 3.58
C LEU A 63 -4.56 -3.07 4.00
N GLU A 64 -3.49 -3.83 3.94
CA GLU A 64 -3.43 -5.23 4.36
C GLU A 64 -3.79 -5.44 5.83
N TYR A 65 -3.58 -4.41 6.65
CA TYR A 65 -3.89 -4.46 8.09
C TYR A 65 -5.32 -4.03 8.44
N ALA A 66 -6.14 -3.69 7.46
CA ALA A 66 -7.51 -3.20 7.70
C ALA A 66 -8.33 -4.16 8.60
N GLY A 67 -8.20 -5.47 8.39
CA GLY A 67 -8.89 -6.49 9.19
C GLY A 67 -8.44 -6.58 10.65
N LEU A 68 -7.27 -6.06 11.00
CA LEU A 68 -6.81 -5.97 12.40
C LEU A 68 -7.47 -4.81 13.16
N TYR A 69 -7.84 -3.75 12.43
CA TYR A 69 -8.32 -2.51 13.05
C TYR A 69 -9.83 -2.35 12.95
N LEU A 70 -10.48 -3.10 12.06
CA LEU A 70 -11.93 -3.02 11.80
C LEU A 70 -12.58 -4.38 11.98
N ALA A 71 -13.43 -4.48 12.98
CA ALA A 71 -14.33 -5.63 13.18
C ALA A 71 -15.48 -5.56 12.16
N SER A 72 -15.21 -5.89 10.90
CA SER A 72 -16.14 -5.85 9.79
C SER A 72 -15.91 -7.01 8.84
N ASP A 73 -16.91 -7.37 8.06
CA ASP A 73 -16.75 -8.32 6.96
C ASP A 73 -16.09 -7.66 5.72
N LYS A 74 -16.05 -6.32 5.68
CA LYS A 74 -15.48 -5.52 4.59
C LYS A 74 -14.51 -4.44 5.09
N PRO A 75 -13.45 -4.82 5.83
CA PRO A 75 -12.59 -3.84 6.48
C PRO A 75 -11.78 -2.98 5.49
N ALA A 76 -11.33 -3.56 4.38
CA ALA A 76 -10.59 -2.82 3.35
C ALA A 76 -11.46 -1.77 2.67
N GLU A 77 -12.69 -2.12 2.31
CA GLU A 77 -13.65 -1.18 1.72
C GLU A 77 -13.96 -0.02 2.67
N MET A 78 -14.15 -0.30 3.95
CA MET A 78 -14.39 0.74 4.96
C MET A 78 -13.19 1.67 5.12
N MET A 79 -11.97 1.13 5.16
CA MET A 79 -10.76 1.93 5.22
C MET A 79 -10.60 2.82 4.00
N LEU A 80 -10.84 2.28 2.81
CA LEU A 80 -10.75 3.02 1.55
C LEU A 80 -11.86 4.07 1.40
N ALA A 81 -13.09 3.76 1.76
CA ALA A 81 -14.19 4.73 1.76
C ALA A 81 -13.87 5.90 2.70
N LYS A 82 -13.28 5.63 3.87
CA LYS A 82 -12.81 6.68 4.77
C LYS A 82 -11.68 7.50 4.14
N ALA A 83 -10.70 6.88 3.49
CA ALA A 83 -9.66 7.60 2.77
C ALA A 83 -10.26 8.49 1.67
N ALA A 84 -11.15 7.93 0.85
CA ALA A 84 -11.84 8.67 -0.20
C ALA A 84 -12.61 9.88 0.34
N SER A 85 -13.20 9.77 1.54
CA SER A 85 -13.94 10.87 2.17
C SER A 85 -13.08 12.08 2.51
N PHE A 86 -11.77 11.93 2.60
CA PHE A 86 -10.82 13.04 2.82
C PHE A 86 -10.23 13.61 1.53
N LEU A 87 -10.54 13.06 0.37
CA LEU A 87 -10.03 13.62 -0.90
C LEU A 87 -10.76 14.90 -1.29
N LYS A 88 -10.00 15.78 -1.91
CA LYS A 88 -10.57 16.87 -2.72
C LYS A 88 -11.19 16.30 -4.00
N PRO A 89 -12.09 17.03 -4.67
CA PRO A 89 -12.50 16.69 -6.03
C PRO A 89 -11.28 16.55 -6.95
N GLY A 90 -11.16 15.41 -7.64
CA GLY A 90 -10.00 15.09 -8.47
C GLY A 90 -8.75 14.61 -7.70
N GLY A 91 -8.83 14.48 -6.39
CA GLY A 91 -7.74 13.94 -5.58
C GLY A 91 -7.48 12.45 -5.82
N VAL A 92 -6.31 11.96 -5.43
CA VAL A 92 -5.80 10.62 -5.73
C VAL A 92 -5.47 9.85 -4.47
N VAL A 93 -5.81 8.56 -4.43
CA VAL A 93 -5.28 7.62 -3.43
C VAL A 93 -4.15 6.80 -4.06
N ILE A 94 -2.99 6.79 -3.42
CA ILE A 94 -1.85 5.94 -3.79
C ILE A 94 -1.77 4.78 -2.80
N ILE A 95 -1.88 3.56 -3.31
CA ILE A 95 -1.82 2.34 -2.50
C ILE A 95 -0.63 1.51 -2.93
N ALA A 96 0.19 1.08 -1.97
CA ALA A 96 1.20 0.06 -2.21
C ALA A 96 0.95 -1.11 -1.25
N ILE A 97 0.80 -2.29 -1.81
CA ILE A 97 0.46 -3.52 -1.09
C ILE A 97 1.08 -4.71 -1.84
N GLU A 98 1.44 -5.76 -1.12
CA GLU A 98 1.89 -7.02 -1.73
C GLU A 98 0.75 -7.64 -2.55
N ASN A 99 1.10 -8.16 -3.72
CA ASN A 99 0.16 -8.93 -4.54
C ASN A 99 0.03 -10.35 -3.96
N GLN A 100 -1.17 -10.73 -3.52
CA GLN A 100 -1.48 -12.09 -3.04
C GLN A 100 -1.02 -13.19 -4.02
N LEU A 101 -1.07 -12.91 -5.33
CA LEU A 101 -0.66 -13.81 -6.39
C LEU A 101 0.74 -13.45 -6.93
N GLY A 102 1.61 -12.93 -6.07
CA GLY A 102 2.99 -12.60 -6.43
C GLY A 102 3.79 -13.84 -6.83
N LEU A 103 4.61 -13.73 -7.87
CA LEU A 103 5.40 -14.86 -8.41
C LEU A 103 6.32 -15.49 -7.36
N LYS A 104 6.82 -14.71 -6.42
CA LYS A 104 7.65 -15.22 -5.31
C LYS A 104 6.96 -16.31 -4.49
N TYR A 105 5.64 -16.21 -4.31
CA TYR A 105 4.89 -17.21 -3.54
C TYR A 105 4.72 -18.52 -4.30
N PHE A 106 4.58 -18.48 -5.62
CA PHE A 106 4.60 -19.68 -6.47
C PHE A 106 5.99 -20.33 -6.49
N ALA A 107 7.05 -19.54 -6.29
CA ALA A 107 8.42 -20.05 -6.15
C ALA A 107 8.74 -20.57 -4.72
N GLY A 108 7.77 -20.60 -3.81
CA GLY A 108 7.92 -21.15 -2.47
C GLY A 108 8.23 -20.13 -1.36
N ALA A 109 8.31 -18.84 -1.67
CA ALA A 109 8.45 -17.83 -0.63
C ALA A 109 7.27 -17.86 0.35
N PRO A 110 7.49 -17.66 1.66
CA PRO A 110 6.40 -17.54 2.62
C PRO A 110 5.60 -16.27 2.40
N GLU A 111 4.35 -16.29 2.82
CA GLU A 111 3.50 -15.09 2.84
C GLU A 111 4.09 -14.03 3.79
N ASP A 112 4.11 -12.75 3.39
CA ASP A 112 4.89 -11.69 4.06
C ASP A 112 4.47 -11.41 5.52
N HIS A 113 3.24 -11.70 5.90
CA HIS A 113 2.70 -11.35 7.22
C HIS A 113 2.52 -12.57 8.13
N VAL A 114 2.18 -13.73 7.54
CA VAL A 114 1.92 -14.97 8.27
C VAL A 114 3.15 -15.87 8.29
N LEU A 115 4.11 -15.65 7.38
CA LEU A 115 5.37 -16.39 7.25
C LEU A 115 5.18 -17.89 6.95
N VAL A 116 4.09 -18.25 6.28
CA VAL A 116 3.78 -19.62 5.87
C VAL A 116 3.72 -19.71 4.34
N PRO A 117 4.47 -20.64 3.71
CA PRO A 117 4.39 -20.85 2.27
C PRO A 117 2.97 -21.20 1.82
N MET A 118 2.60 -20.81 0.60
CA MET A 118 1.31 -21.06 -0.05
C MET A 118 0.09 -20.43 0.63
N TYR A 119 0.22 -19.84 1.81
CA TYR A 119 -0.89 -19.39 2.65
C TYR A 119 -1.84 -18.42 1.94
N GLY A 120 -1.29 -17.39 1.31
CA GLY A 120 -2.07 -16.41 0.54
C GLY A 120 -2.62 -17.00 -0.75
N LEU A 121 -1.84 -17.81 -1.48
CA LEU A 121 -2.25 -18.46 -2.73
C LEU A 121 -3.45 -19.37 -2.52
N GLU A 122 -3.51 -20.08 -1.40
CA GLU A 122 -4.61 -20.98 -1.02
C GLU A 122 -5.79 -20.23 -0.36
N GLY A 123 -5.69 -18.92 -0.18
CA GLY A 123 -6.76 -18.11 0.40
C GLY A 123 -7.06 -18.43 1.87
N ARG A 124 -6.09 -18.91 2.64
CA ARG A 124 -6.25 -19.36 4.04
C ARG A 124 -6.40 -18.23 5.07
N TYR A 125 -6.48 -16.98 4.63
CA TYR A 125 -6.61 -15.84 5.54
C TYR A 125 -7.80 -15.97 6.48
N GLN A 126 -7.54 -15.70 7.74
CA GLN A 126 -8.53 -15.68 8.81
C GLN A 126 -9.06 -14.26 9.05
N LYS A 127 -10.16 -14.12 9.76
CA LYS A 127 -10.58 -12.82 10.31
C LYS A 127 -9.51 -12.30 11.29
N ASN A 128 -9.39 -11.00 11.38
CA ASN A 128 -8.45 -10.32 12.29
C ASN A 128 -6.97 -10.63 12.05
N GLN A 129 -6.57 -10.81 10.80
CA GLN A 129 -5.16 -10.88 10.42
C GLN A 129 -4.88 -10.03 9.18
N PRO A 130 -3.61 -9.69 8.90
CA PRO A 130 -3.25 -9.03 7.65
C PRO A 130 -3.66 -9.87 6.45
N LYS A 131 -4.14 -9.21 5.41
CA LYS A 131 -4.59 -9.86 4.17
C LYS A 131 -4.16 -9.06 2.97
N THR A 132 -3.49 -9.73 2.05
CA THR A 132 -3.15 -9.18 0.74
C THR A 132 -4.20 -9.56 -0.31
N TYR A 133 -4.19 -8.90 -1.44
CA TYR A 133 -5.21 -9.04 -2.47
C TYR A 133 -4.57 -9.20 -3.84
N GLY A 134 -5.13 -10.08 -4.67
CA GLY A 134 -4.83 -10.12 -6.10
C GLY A 134 -5.44 -8.90 -6.82
N ARG A 135 -4.87 -8.52 -7.96
CA ARG A 135 -5.26 -7.32 -8.72
C ARG A 135 -6.78 -7.23 -8.95
N GLN A 136 -7.43 -8.32 -9.37
CA GLN A 136 -8.86 -8.30 -9.69
C GLN A 136 -9.73 -8.02 -8.45
N ILE A 137 -9.41 -8.69 -7.32
CA ILE A 137 -10.12 -8.48 -6.06
C ILE A 137 -9.89 -7.06 -5.56
N LEU A 138 -8.64 -6.56 -5.62
CA LEU A 138 -8.33 -5.18 -5.23
C LEU A 138 -9.09 -4.17 -6.08
N SER A 139 -9.20 -4.38 -7.39
CA SER A 139 -10.01 -3.53 -8.28
C SER A 139 -11.48 -3.49 -7.87
N THR A 140 -12.05 -4.64 -7.50
CA THR A 140 -13.44 -4.72 -7.02
C THR A 140 -13.62 -3.95 -5.72
N ILE A 141 -12.68 -4.11 -4.76
CA ILE A 141 -12.68 -3.41 -3.49
C ILE A 141 -12.59 -1.88 -3.71
N LEU A 142 -11.69 -1.43 -4.58
CA LEU A 142 -11.53 0.00 -4.91
C LEU A 142 -12.81 0.58 -5.52
N THR A 143 -13.41 -0.10 -6.50
CA THR A 143 -14.65 0.33 -7.14
C THR A 143 -15.81 0.41 -6.13
N SER A 144 -15.97 -0.59 -5.27
CA SER A 144 -17.02 -0.60 -4.24
C SER A 144 -16.82 0.47 -3.17
N SER A 145 -15.60 1.00 -3.04
CA SER A 145 -15.26 2.11 -2.14
C SER A 145 -15.39 3.50 -2.79
N GLY A 146 -15.89 3.57 -4.03
CA GLY A 146 -16.08 4.82 -4.77
C GLY A 146 -14.82 5.34 -5.47
N LEU A 147 -13.74 4.54 -5.53
CA LEU A 147 -12.50 4.87 -6.22
C LEU A 147 -12.54 4.31 -7.64
N THR A 148 -12.55 5.19 -8.63
CA THR A 148 -12.61 4.88 -10.06
C THR A 148 -11.33 5.34 -10.76
N ASN A 149 -11.20 5.09 -12.07
CA ASN A 149 -10.02 5.49 -12.86
C ASN A 149 -8.69 4.96 -12.29
N MET A 150 -8.66 3.66 -12.00
CA MET A 150 -7.50 2.98 -11.47
C MET A 150 -6.43 2.77 -12.52
N SER A 151 -5.17 2.90 -12.12
CA SER A 151 -4.01 2.41 -12.87
C SER A 151 -3.12 1.58 -11.95
N PHE A 152 -2.55 0.52 -12.49
CA PHE A 152 -1.68 -0.36 -11.75
C PHE A 152 -0.23 -0.21 -12.20
N LEU A 153 0.65 -0.10 -11.22
CA LEU A 153 2.09 -0.16 -11.41
C LEU A 153 2.60 -1.46 -10.78
N VAL A 154 3.45 -2.17 -11.49
CA VAL A 154 4.00 -3.45 -11.01
C VAL A 154 5.48 -3.25 -10.72
N PRO A 155 5.85 -3.02 -9.45
CA PRO A 155 7.25 -2.88 -9.04
C PRO A 155 7.92 -4.24 -8.93
N PHE A 156 9.17 -4.33 -9.36
CA PHE A 156 10.03 -5.50 -9.28
C PHE A 156 11.36 -5.18 -8.61
N PRO A 157 11.88 -6.05 -7.77
CA PRO A 157 11.29 -7.31 -7.30
C PRO A 157 10.15 -7.13 -6.31
N ASP A 158 10.08 -5.99 -5.62
CA ASP A 158 9.11 -5.66 -4.57
C ASP A 158 8.89 -4.13 -4.54
N TYR A 159 7.73 -3.67 -4.09
CA TYR A 159 7.42 -2.24 -4.01
C TYR A 159 8.27 -1.49 -2.97
N LYS A 160 8.85 -2.19 -1.99
CA LYS A 160 9.68 -1.58 -0.95
C LYS A 160 11.02 -1.08 -1.48
N LEU A 161 11.64 -1.83 -2.40
CA LEU A 161 12.93 -1.51 -3.03
C LEU A 161 12.91 -1.91 -4.52
N PRO A 162 12.10 -1.27 -5.34
CA PRO A 162 11.99 -1.64 -6.75
C PRO A 162 13.24 -1.23 -7.53
N THR A 163 13.73 -2.13 -8.37
CA THR A 163 14.73 -1.83 -9.40
C THR A 163 14.08 -1.46 -10.73
N SER A 164 12.82 -1.88 -10.93
CA SER A 164 12.04 -1.60 -12.13
C SER A 164 10.57 -1.46 -11.77
N ILE A 165 9.86 -0.58 -12.48
CA ILE A 165 8.41 -0.42 -12.36
C ILE A 165 7.81 -0.58 -13.75
N ILE A 166 6.91 -1.55 -13.90
CA ILE A 166 6.22 -1.83 -15.16
C ILE A 166 4.82 -1.24 -15.10
N THR A 167 4.49 -0.46 -16.10
CA THR A 167 3.13 0.06 -16.32
C THR A 167 2.28 -0.92 -17.13
N GLU A 168 0.95 -0.76 -17.12
CA GLU A 168 0.06 -1.57 -17.97
C GLU A 168 0.40 -1.41 -19.45
N ASN A 169 0.73 -0.19 -19.90
CA ASN A 169 1.20 0.05 -21.27
C ASN A 169 2.55 -0.63 -21.54
N GLY A 170 3.43 -0.71 -20.54
CA GLY A 170 4.69 -1.44 -20.63
C GLY A 170 4.49 -2.93 -20.84
N LEU A 171 3.54 -3.53 -20.10
CA LEU A 171 3.18 -4.95 -20.26
C LEU A 171 2.61 -5.26 -21.65
N ALA A 172 1.86 -4.34 -22.24
CA ALA A 172 1.23 -4.49 -23.56
C ALA A 172 2.19 -4.18 -24.72
N LYS A 173 3.40 -3.71 -24.44
CA LYS A 173 4.36 -3.32 -25.48
C LYS A 173 4.84 -4.54 -26.27
N GLN A 174 4.75 -4.47 -27.60
CA GLN A 174 5.28 -5.51 -28.48
C GLN A 174 6.79 -5.76 -28.22
N GLY A 175 7.16 -7.03 -28.06
CA GLY A 175 8.53 -7.44 -27.76
C GLY A 175 8.91 -7.40 -26.28
N PHE A 176 8.03 -7.01 -25.37
CA PHE A 176 8.28 -7.17 -23.93
C PHE A 176 8.06 -8.61 -23.50
N ASP A 177 9.14 -9.29 -23.09
CA ASP A 177 9.06 -10.64 -22.55
C ASP A 177 8.79 -10.60 -21.04
N SER A 178 7.51 -10.67 -20.69
CA SER A 178 7.07 -10.66 -19.29
C SER A 178 7.51 -11.92 -18.52
N ALA A 179 7.67 -13.05 -19.20
CA ALA A 179 8.10 -14.30 -18.57
C ALA A 179 9.58 -14.24 -18.18
N ALA A 180 10.45 -13.80 -19.11
CA ALA A 180 11.87 -13.60 -18.81
C ALA A 180 12.08 -12.56 -17.71
N PHE A 181 11.33 -11.46 -17.74
CA PHE A 181 11.40 -10.42 -16.72
C PHE A 181 10.96 -10.93 -15.34
N ALA A 182 9.85 -11.66 -15.29
CA ALA A 182 9.32 -12.26 -14.07
C ALA A 182 10.30 -13.30 -13.48
N TRP A 183 10.91 -14.12 -14.32
CA TRP A 183 11.93 -15.10 -13.92
C TRP A 183 13.11 -14.44 -13.23
N GLN A 184 13.70 -13.40 -13.80
CA GLN A 184 14.80 -12.67 -13.19
C GLN A 184 14.43 -12.05 -11.85
N SER A 185 13.22 -11.50 -11.74
CA SER A 185 12.73 -10.88 -10.51
C SER A 185 12.48 -11.87 -9.39
N THR A 186 12.03 -13.09 -9.71
CA THR A 186 11.80 -14.15 -8.73
C THR A 186 13.12 -14.59 -8.08
N TRP A 187 14.19 -14.71 -8.86
CA TRP A 187 15.53 -15.04 -8.35
C TRP A 187 16.03 -14.02 -7.32
N LEU A 188 15.81 -12.75 -7.55
CA LEU A 188 16.22 -11.68 -6.63
C LEU A 188 15.49 -11.70 -5.28
N ASN A 189 14.36 -12.39 -5.17
CA ASN A 189 13.56 -12.49 -3.94
C ASN A 189 13.83 -13.76 -3.13
N LEU A 190 14.60 -14.71 -3.66
CA LEU A 190 14.92 -15.97 -2.97
C LEU A 190 16.22 -15.91 -2.17
N TYR A 191 16.97 -14.83 -2.29
CA TYR A 191 18.21 -14.52 -1.60
C TYR A 191 18.14 -13.12 -0.99
#